data_ff3c0413006fb8d9540e01745b825302
#
_entry.id   ff3c0413006fb8d9540e01745b825302
#
_cell.length_a   1.000
_cell.length_b   1.000
_cell.length_c   1.000
_cell.angle_alpha   90.00
_cell.angle_beta   90.00
_cell.angle_gamma   90.00
#
_symmetry.space_group_name_H-M   'P 1'
#
loop_
_entity.id
_entity.type
_entity.pdbx_description
1 polymer ?
#
loop_
_entity_poly.entity_id
_entity_poly.type
_entity_poly.pdbx_seq_one_letter_code
_entity_poly.pdbx_strand_id
1 'polypeptide(L)'
;MPLMHAASCGFEAARSVRNVADLRRCLHGHSFLCSARWADGAPDVGAALSTALAPLDYADLNQAVAVPDDASLLGWIAGHLPHADGLWLRSAPDRGVLRASAQTPLLHWLHADFEAAHQLPNVPPGHQCGRLHGHGFGVTLCAAASHAELEQAWARLRPLLHQRMLNDIPGLENPTSEVISAWLWRQLADVLALDHVIVRETATAGSQFNGHTHRIWKTQRFEAATPFDAHGRYTGHSYSLRLHLSGQLDEVMGWVQDFGDVKTRFKPFYQQLDHYPLDQVDGLSVANCAGIAQWAAAKLANTPELCRVDVYQRPGEGSLFSVEAA
;
A
#
# COMPACT_ATOMS: atom_id res chain seq x y z
N MET A 1 -11.99 -11.10 -8.74
CA MET A 1 -13.17 -10.23 -8.78
C MET A 1 -12.71 -8.82 -9.04
N PRO A 2 -13.28 -8.09 -9.99
CA PRO A 2 -12.72 -6.81 -10.43
C PRO A 2 -12.86 -5.66 -9.41
N LEU A 3 -13.92 -5.64 -8.58
CA LEU A 3 -14.18 -4.54 -7.64
C LEU A 3 -14.13 -5.02 -6.19
N MET A 4 -13.36 -4.32 -5.37
CA MET A 4 -13.26 -4.52 -3.93
C MET A 4 -13.43 -3.19 -3.19
N HIS A 5 -13.91 -3.27 -1.96
CA HIS A 5 -13.98 -2.15 -1.03
C HIS A 5 -12.90 -2.27 0.05
N ALA A 6 -12.55 -1.16 0.66
CA ALA A 6 -11.59 -1.10 1.76
C ALA A 6 -12.09 -0.14 2.84
N ALA A 7 -11.86 -0.51 4.10
CA ALA A 7 -12.04 0.36 5.24
C ALA A 7 -10.90 0.18 6.24
N SER A 8 -10.69 1.20 7.07
CA SER A 8 -9.70 1.14 8.15
C SER A 8 -10.31 1.73 9.43
N CYS A 9 -10.00 1.11 10.57
CA CYS A 9 -10.40 1.58 11.89
C CYS A 9 -9.22 1.42 12.85
N GLY A 10 -8.96 2.46 13.64
CA GLY A 10 -7.94 2.45 14.69
C GLY A 10 -8.53 2.09 16.04
N PHE A 11 -7.68 1.60 16.95
CA PHE A 11 -8.00 1.43 18.37
C PHE A 11 -6.74 1.55 19.21
N GLU A 12 -6.91 2.00 20.45
CA GLU A 12 -5.85 2.13 21.45
C GLU A 12 -5.98 0.99 22.44
N ALA A 13 -4.89 0.25 22.71
CA ALA A 13 -4.97 -0.86 23.64
C ALA A 13 -3.63 -1.16 24.31
N ALA A 14 -3.70 -1.79 25.49
CA ALA A 14 -2.53 -2.31 26.19
C ALA A 14 -2.41 -3.83 25.98
N ARG A 15 -1.16 -4.31 25.93
CA ARG A 15 -0.87 -5.76 25.85
C ARG A 15 0.47 -6.12 26.51
N SER A 16 0.59 -7.38 26.87
CA SER A 16 1.87 -8.03 27.12
C SER A 16 2.01 -9.25 26.22
N VAL A 17 3.06 -9.29 25.40
CA VAL A 17 3.37 -10.41 24.51
C VAL A 17 4.40 -11.36 25.06
N ARG A 18 4.90 -11.12 26.29
CA ARG A 18 5.88 -11.97 26.97
C ARG A 18 5.17 -12.99 27.84
N ASN A 19 5.59 -14.24 27.73
CA ASN A 19 5.16 -15.29 28.64
C ASN A 19 5.98 -15.21 29.95
N VAL A 20 5.54 -14.35 30.87
CA VAL A 20 6.17 -14.14 32.19
C VAL A 20 5.12 -14.28 33.29
N ALA A 21 5.56 -14.70 34.48
CA ALA A 21 4.69 -14.90 35.64
C ALA A 21 3.94 -13.61 36.09
N ASP A 22 4.53 -12.43 35.83
CA ASP A 22 3.92 -11.13 36.09
C ASP A 22 3.77 -10.33 34.80
N LEU A 23 2.64 -10.52 34.11
CA LEU A 23 2.30 -9.83 32.87
C LEU A 23 2.27 -8.31 33.02
N ARG A 24 1.91 -7.79 34.20
CA ARG A 24 1.83 -6.32 34.44
C ARG A 24 3.15 -5.60 34.25
N ARG A 25 4.27 -6.27 34.52
CA ARG A 25 5.61 -5.69 34.33
C ARG A 25 6.00 -5.51 32.86
N CYS A 26 5.31 -6.17 31.95
CA CYS A 26 5.56 -6.13 30.52
C CYS A 26 4.39 -5.48 29.76
N LEU A 27 3.40 -4.93 30.47
CA LEU A 27 2.26 -4.26 29.85
C LEU A 27 2.72 -2.96 29.20
N HIS A 28 2.35 -2.78 27.94
CA HIS A 28 2.64 -1.58 27.15
C HIS A 28 1.50 -1.28 26.19
N GLY A 29 1.34 -0.01 25.82
CA GLY A 29 0.28 0.45 24.94
C GLY A 29 0.70 0.59 23.50
N HIS A 30 -0.27 0.47 22.60
CA HIS A 30 -0.14 0.70 21.17
C HIS A 30 -1.33 1.43 20.62
N SER A 31 -1.08 2.20 19.53
CA SER A 31 -2.11 2.72 18.62
C SER A 31 -2.18 1.78 17.42
N PHE A 32 -3.13 0.89 17.42
CA PHE A 32 -3.37 -0.05 16.35
C PHE A 32 -4.16 0.57 15.20
N LEU A 33 -3.93 0.10 13.97
CA LEU A 33 -4.79 0.36 12.84
C LEU A 33 -5.08 -0.97 12.13
N CYS A 34 -6.35 -1.34 12.07
CA CYS A 34 -6.80 -2.47 11.29
C CYS A 34 -7.43 -1.99 9.98
N SER A 35 -7.07 -2.63 8.87
CA SER A 35 -7.67 -2.40 7.56
C SER A 35 -8.25 -3.70 7.03
N ALA A 36 -9.45 -3.62 6.47
CA ALA A 36 -10.13 -4.76 5.85
C ALA A 36 -10.42 -4.47 4.38
N ARG A 37 -10.42 -5.53 3.55
CA ARG A 37 -10.91 -5.51 2.18
C ARG A 37 -11.96 -6.59 1.98
N TRP A 38 -12.95 -6.31 1.11
CA TRP A 38 -14.01 -7.24 0.78
C TRP A 38 -14.51 -7.02 -0.65
N ALA A 39 -15.05 -8.09 -1.25
CA ALA A 39 -15.61 -8.03 -2.59
C ALA A 39 -16.88 -7.17 -2.65
N ASP A 40 -17.12 -6.54 -3.79
CA ASP A 40 -18.38 -5.87 -4.08
C ASP A 40 -19.57 -6.86 -3.99
N GLY A 41 -20.68 -6.38 -3.42
CA GLY A 41 -21.87 -7.22 -3.13
C GLY A 41 -21.80 -8.04 -1.83
N ALA A 42 -20.65 -8.08 -1.14
CA ALA A 42 -20.59 -8.64 0.22
C ALA A 42 -21.23 -7.68 1.25
N PRO A 43 -21.60 -8.18 2.45
CA PRO A 43 -22.02 -7.33 3.56
C PRO A 43 -21.01 -6.22 3.85
N ASP A 44 -21.49 -5.07 4.36
CA ASP A 44 -20.63 -3.93 4.71
C ASP A 44 -19.65 -4.30 5.85
N VAL A 45 -18.45 -4.71 5.42
CA VAL A 45 -17.36 -5.05 6.35
C VAL A 45 -16.81 -3.78 7.02
N GLY A 46 -16.97 -2.60 6.40
CA GLY A 46 -16.53 -1.33 7.01
C GLY A 46 -17.27 -1.03 8.31
N ALA A 47 -18.59 -1.15 8.31
CA ALA A 47 -19.40 -1.01 9.52
C ALA A 47 -19.11 -2.16 10.53
N ALA A 48 -18.95 -3.40 10.05
CA ALA A 48 -18.62 -4.56 10.87
C ALA A 48 -17.23 -4.42 11.52
N LEU A 49 -16.24 -3.80 10.82
CA LEU A 49 -14.89 -3.59 11.34
C LEU A 49 -14.89 -2.75 12.63
N SER A 50 -15.59 -1.62 12.62
CA SER A 50 -15.68 -0.77 13.80
C SER A 50 -16.34 -1.51 14.98
N THR A 51 -17.40 -2.29 14.73
CA THR A 51 -18.08 -3.10 15.74
C THR A 51 -17.17 -4.21 16.29
N ALA A 52 -16.42 -4.89 15.42
CA ALA A 52 -15.50 -5.95 15.82
C ALA A 52 -14.32 -5.44 16.67
N LEU A 53 -13.86 -4.22 16.41
CA LEU A 53 -12.74 -3.62 17.13
C LEU A 53 -13.15 -2.92 18.43
N ALA A 54 -14.41 -2.54 18.60
CA ALA A 54 -14.90 -1.83 19.79
C ALA A 54 -14.55 -2.52 21.12
N PRO A 55 -14.60 -3.87 21.27
CA PRO A 55 -14.19 -4.54 22.51
C PRO A 55 -12.68 -4.48 22.79
N LEU A 56 -11.86 -4.15 21.79
CA LEU A 56 -10.41 -4.04 21.93
C LEU A 56 -9.96 -2.63 22.29
N ASP A 57 -10.81 -1.63 22.04
CA ASP A 57 -10.47 -0.24 22.27
C ASP A 57 -10.39 0.09 23.77
N TYR A 58 -9.30 0.72 24.19
CA TYR A 58 -8.94 0.99 25.59
C TYR A 58 -8.93 -0.25 26.50
N ALA A 59 -8.71 -1.45 25.92
CA ALA A 59 -8.71 -2.71 26.65
C ALA A 59 -7.29 -3.22 26.97
N ASP A 60 -7.22 -4.14 27.95
CA ASP A 60 -6.10 -5.05 28.12
C ASP A 60 -6.34 -6.29 27.22
N LEU A 61 -5.61 -6.35 26.10
CA LEU A 61 -5.79 -7.39 25.09
C LEU A 61 -5.51 -8.81 25.61
N ASN A 62 -4.78 -8.97 26.70
CA ASN A 62 -4.55 -10.27 27.35
C ASN A 62 -5.82 -10.88 27.93
N GLN A 63 -6.88 -10.09 28.09
CA GLN A 63 -8.20 -10.61 28.51
C GLN A 63 -8.97 -11.23 27.34
N ALA A 64 -8.74 -10.79 26.10
CA ALA A 64 -9.38 -11.31 24.89
C ALA A 64 -8.54 -12.38 24.20
N VAL A 65 -7.21 -12.24 24.23
CA VAL A 65 -6.24 -13.12 23.54
C VAL A 65 -5.11 -13.48 24.51
N ALA A 66 -4.90 -14.76 24.75
CA ALA A 66 -3.95 -15.23 25.78
C ALA A 66 -2.53 -14.68 25.59
N VAL A 67 -2.04 -14.65 24.34
CA VAL A 67 -0.80 -13.99 23.92
C VAL A 67 -1.14 -13.09 22.75
N PRO A 68 -1.42 -11.80 22.98
CA PRO A 68 -1.90 -10.88 21.95
C PRO A 68 -0.73 -10.31 21.11
N ASP A 69 0.09 -11.19 20.51
CA ASP A 69 0.99 -10.80 19.44
C ASP A 69 0.20 -10.39 18.18
N ASP A 70 0.87 -9.79 17.22
CA ASP A 70 0.20 -9.25 16.02
C ASP A 70 -0.53 -10.35 15.24
N ALA A 71 0.04 -11.55 15.17
CA ALA A 71 -0.54 -12.69 14.44
C ALA A 71 -1.81 -13.22 15.11
N SER A 72 -1.74 -13.44 16.44
CA SER A 72 -2.87 -13.91 17.24
C SER A 72 -4.00 -12.89 17.27
N LEU A 73 -3.65 -11.60 17.36
CA LEU A 73 -4.62 -10.51 17.34
C LEU A 73 -5.30 -10.40 15.98
N LEU A 74 -4.55 -10.49 14.86
CA LEU A 74 -5.16 -10.51 13.52
C LEU A 74 -6.07 -11.73 13.35
N GLY A 75 -5.68 -12.90 13.88
CA GLY A 75 -6.50 -14.11 13.89
C GLY A 75 -7.81 -13.94 14.66
N TRP A 76 -7.75 -13.30 15.82
CA TRP A 76 -8.94 -12.97 16.60
C TRP A 76 -9.89 -12.03 15.84
N ILE A 77 -9.35 -10.95 15.24
CA ILE A 77 -10.12 -10.01 14.41
C ILE A 77 -10.76 -10.71 13.22
N ALA A 78 -10.01 -11.60 12.54
CA ALA A 78 -10.52 -12.37 11.40
C ALA A 78 -11.71 -13.26 11.77
N GLY A 79 -11.73 -13.83 12.99
CA GLY A 79 -12.86 -14.60 13.51
C GLY A 79 -14.14 -13.77 13.68
N HIS A 80 -14.02 -12.44 13.81
CA HIS A 80 -15.16 -11.52 13.96
C HIS A 80 -15.53 -10.82 12.63
N LEU A 81 -14.79 -11.08 11.54
CA LEU A 81 -15.00 -10.48 10.23
C LEU A 81 -15.03 -11.55 9.12
N PRO A 82 -15.99 -12.47 9.12
CA PRO A 82 -16.01 -13.64 8.23
C PRO A 82 -16.13 -13.27 6.74
N HIS A 83 -16.57 -12.06 6.42
CA HIS A 83 -16.71 -11.56 5.04
C HIS A 83 -15.54 -10.70 4.57
N ALA A 84 -14.51 -10.52 5.39
CA ALA A 84 -13.29 -9.84 4.96
C ALA A 84 -12.43 -10.80 4.11
N ASP A 85 -12.18 -10.42 2.87
CA ASP A 85 -11.26 -11.17 2.00
C ASP A 85 -9.81 -10.99 2.42
N GLY A 86 -9.41 -9.78 2.86
CA GLY A 86 -8.07 -9.49 3.34
C GLY A 86 -8.07 -8.57 4.56
N LEU A 87 -7.10 -8.78 5.45
CA LEU A 87 -6.92 -8.03 6.69
C LEU A 87 -5.46 -7.60 6.86
N TRP A 88 -5.26 -6.40 7.36
CA TRP A 88 -3.98 -5.80 7.74
C TRP A 88 -4.08 -5.23 9.13
N LEU A 89 -3.14 -5.56 10.01
CA LEU A 89 -3.01 -4.96 11.33
C LEU A 89 -1.65 -4.27 11.43
N ARG A 90 -1.68 -2.98 11.65
CA ARG A 90 -0.49 -2.19 12.00
C ARG A 90 -0.47 -2.04 13.52
N SER A 91 0.58 -2.51 14.16
CA SER A 91 0.80 -2.39 15.61
C SER A 91 1.76 -1.27 15.99
N ALA A 92 2.56 -0.79 15.04
CA ALA A 92 3.44 0.38 15.17
C ALA A 92 3.59 1.05 13.79
N PRO A 93 4.10 2.28 13.69
CA PRO A 93 4.25 2.98 12.42
C PRO A 93 5.07 2.22 11.38
N ASP A 94 6.01 1.41 11.83
CA ASP A 94 6.99 0.70 11.02
C ASP A 94 6.70 -0.80 10.85
N ARG A 95 5.67 -1.36 11.49
CA ARG A 95 5.44 -2.81 11.47
C ARG A 95 3.99 -3.24 11.61
N GLY A 96 3.75 -4.46 11.23
CA GLY A 96 2.46 -5.12 11.38
C GLY A 96 2.41 -6.47 10.68
N VAL A 97 1.21 -7.00 10.58
CA VAL A 97 0.93 -8.27 9.92
C VAL A 97 -0.20 -8.12 8.91
N LEU A 98 -0.24 -9.01 7.96
CA LEU A 98 -1.32 -9.06 6.99
C LEU A 98 -1.65 -10.49 6.57
N ARG A 99 -2.88 -10.67 6.12
CA ARG A 99 -3.35 -11.82 5.36
C ARG A 99 -4.13 -11.28 4.16
N ALA A 100 -3.63 -11.52 2.96
CA ALA A 100 -4.20 -10.96 1.73
C ALA A 100 -5.56 -11.59 1.37
N SER A 101 -5.79 -12.85 1.76
CA SER A 101 -7.08 -13.55 1.71
C SER A 101 -7.12 -14.63 2.81
N ALA A 102 -8.29 -15.23 3.04
CA ALA A 102 -8.43 -16.31 4.03
C ALA A 102 -7.54 -17.54 3.73
N GLN A 103 -7.16 -17.73 2.47
CA GLN A 103 -6.35 -18.87 1.99
C GLN A 103 -4.84 -18.58 1.93
N THR A 104 -4.44 -17.30 2.04
CA THR A 104 -3.02 -16.93 1.99
C THR A 104 -2.36 -17.05 3.36
N PRO A 105 -1.04 -17.31 3.41
CA PRO A 105 -0.30 -17.30 4.67
C PRO A 105 -0.36 -15.92 5.35
N LEU A 106 -0.18 -15.94 6.65
CA LEU A 106 0.07 -14.72 7.41
C LEU A 106 1.47 -14.22 7.07
N LEU A 107 1.56 -12.94 6.78
CA LEU A 107 2.82 -12.26 6.48
C LEU A 107 3.08 -11.17 7.52
N HIS A 108 4.34 -11.00 7.90
CA HIS A 108 4.81 -9.84 8.64
C HIS A 108 5.38 -8.82 7.66
N TRP A 109 5.24 -7.55 7.98
CA TRP A 109 5.87 -6.48 7.22
C TRP A 109 6.66 -5.54 8.13
N LEU A 110 7.77 -5.05 7.61
CA LEU A 110 8.61 -4.03 8.22
C LEU A 110 8.78 -2.88 7.24
N HIS A 111 8.45 -1.67 7.67
CA HIS A 111 8.76 -0.43 6.95
C HIS A 111 10.02 0.19 7.53
N ALA A 112 10.93 0.62 6.67
CA ALA A 112 12.18 1.24 7.04
C ALA A 112 12.59 2.25 5.96
N ASP A 113 13.51 3.16 6.32
CA ASP A 113 13.96 4.21 5.42
C ASP A 113 15.48 4.23 5.30
N PHE A 114 15.95 4.71 4.14
CA PHE A 114 17.34 5.10 3.94
C PHE A 114 17.42 6.36 3.07
N GLU A 115 18.47 7.13 3.22
CA GLU A 115 18.77 8.31 2.42
C GLU A 115 19.95 8.00 1.51
N ALA A 116 19.84 8.36 0.21
CA ALA A 116 20.90 8.09 -0.75
C ALA A 116 20.88 9.12 -1.90
N ALA A 117 22.02 9.27 -2.55
CA ALA A 117 22.14 9.99 -3.81
C ALA A 117 22.12 9.01 -4.98
N HIS A 118 21.58 9.44 -6.10
CA HIS A 118 21.57 8.67 -7.34
C HIS A 118 21.39 9.56 -8.58
N GLN A 119 21.60 8.96 -9.74
CA GLN A 119 21.20 9.49 -11.04
C GLN A 119 20.78 8.32 -11.94
N LEU A 120 19.95 8.58 -12.95
CA LEU A 120 19.57 7.60 -13.94
C LEU A 120 20.36 7.86 -15.23
N PRO A 121 21.43 7.11 -15.50
CA PRO A 121 22.32 7.38 -16.64
C PRO A 121 21.69 7.06 -17.99
N ASN A 122 20.68 6.21 -18.03
CA ASN A 122 20.08 5.71 -19.26
C ASN A 122 18.90 6.55 -19.77
N VAL A 123 18.47 7.58 -19.04
CA VAL A 123 17.35 8.44 -19.45
C VAL A 123 17.74 9.38 -20.58
N PRO A 124 16.79 9.83 -21.42
CA PRO A 124 17.07 10.76 -22.51
C PRO A 124 17.74 12.06 -22.05
N PRO A 125 18.58 12.69 -22.89
CA PRO A 125 19.20 13.98 -22.57
C PRO A 125 18.18 15.01 -22.15
N GLY A 126 18.44 15.70 -21.04
CA GLY A 126 17.54 16.72 -20.49
C GLY A 126 16.49 16.21 -19.51
N HIS A 127 16.34 14.89 -19.36
CA HIS A 127 15.47 14.31 -18.33
C HIS A 127 15.97 14.68 -16.93
N GLN A 128 15.03 15.08 -16.03
CA GLN A 128 15.40 15.56 -14.69
C GLN A 128 16.13 14.51 -13.84
N CYS A 129 15.75 13.24 -13.95
CA CYS A 129 16.38 12.14 -13.20
C CYS A 129 17.78 11.76 -13.70
N GLY A 130 18.22 12.26 -14.88
CA GLY A 130 19.59 12.13 -15.36
C GLY A 130 20.59 13.01 -14.61
N ARG A 131 20.14 13.96 -13.79
CA ARG A 131 21.00 14.77 -12.93
C ARG A 131 21.23 14.08 -11.60
N LEU A 132 22.44 14.27 -11.03
CA LEU A 132 22.72 13.81 -9.68
C LEU A 132 21.77 14.51 -8.69
N HIS A 133 21.04 13.73 -7.94
CA HIS A 133 20.13 14.18 -6.89
C HIS A 133 20.03 13.15 -5.77
N GLY A 134 19.28 13.45 -4.72
CA GLY A 134 19.09 12.53 -3.61
C GLY A 134 17.78 12.79 -2.89
N HIS A 135 17.30 11.75 -2.23
CA HIS A 135 16.12 11.79 -1.38
C HIS A 135 16.07 10.62 -0.39
N GLY A 136 15.06 10.60 0.46
CA GLY A 136 14.75 9.44 1.28
C GLY A 136 13.99 8.40 0.47
N PHE A 137 14.36 7.14 0.64
CA PHE A 137 13.65 5.97 0.10
C PHE A 137 12.95 5.24 1.24
N GLY A 138 11.65 4.99 1.09
CA GLY A 138 10.93 4.09 1.99
C GLY A 138 10.98 2.66 1.45
N VAL A 139 11.36 1.71 2.29
CA VAL A 139 11.37 0.28 1.98
C VAL A 139 10.35 -0.44 2.83
N THR A 140 9.56 -1.34 2.23
CA THR A 140 8.74 -2.27 3.01
C THR A 140 9.12 -3.70 2.60
N LEU A 141 9.57 -4.47 3.56
CA LEU A 141 9.80 -5.90 3.43
C LEU A 141 8.55 -6.64 3.91
N CYS A 142 8.02 -7.56 3.12
CA CYS A 142 6.88 -8.39 3.47
C CYS A 142 7.23 -9.86 3.27
N ALA A 143 7.12 -10.68 4.32
CA ALA A 143 7.56 -12.08 4.30
C ALA A 143 6.79 -12.96 5.29
N ALA A 144 6.79 -14.27 5.01
CA ALA A 144 6.43 -15.31 5.98
C ALA A 144 7.62 -15.54 6.95
N ALA A 145 7.92 -14.54 7.78
CA ALA A 145 9.02 -14.49 8.73
C ALA A 145 8.60 -13.67 9.94
N SER A 146 9.30 -13.76 11.05
CA SER A 146 9.05 -12.93 12.23
C SER A 146 9.55 -11.48 12.03
N HIS A 147 9.04 -10.53 12.83
CA HIS A 147 9.55 -9.15 12.83
C HIS A 147 11.06 -9.10 13.15
N ALA A 148 11.54 -9.94 14.07
CA ALA A 148 12.96 -9.97 14.43
C ALA A 148 13.85 -10.40 13.26
N GLU A 149 13.39 -11.35 12.43
CA GLU A 149 14.11 -11.77 11.22
C GLU A 149 14.12 -10.65 10.17
N LEU A 150 12.99 -9.94 9.97
CA LEU A 150 12.92 -8.78 9.10
C LEU A 150 13.84 -7.64 9.55
N GLU A 151 13.85 -7.31 10.85
CA GLU A 151 14.72 -6.30 11.43
C GLU A 151 16.21 -6.68 11.26
N GLN A 152 16.56 -7.94 11.52
CA GLN A 152 17.92 -8.42 11.35
C GLN A 152 18.36 -8.37 9.89
N ALA A 153 17.51 -8.74 8.97
CA ALA A 153 17.76 -8.68 7.53
C ALA A 153 17.98 -7.24 7.07
N TRP A 154 17.11 -6.31 7.49
CA TRP A 154 17.26 -4.90 7.17
C TRP A 154 18.51 -4.27 7.78
N ALA A 155 18.83 -4.60 9.03
CA ALA A 155 20.04 -4.09 9.70
C ALA A 155 21.34 -4.43 8.97
N ARG A 156 21.37 -5.55 8.21
CA ARG A 156 22.52 -5.94 7.37
C ARG A 156 22.58 -5.14 6.06
N LEU A 157 21.41 -4.79 5.47
CA LEU A 157 21.35 -4.12 4.18
C LEU A 157 21.44 -2.60 4.28
N ARG A 158 20.84 -2.01 5.30
CA ARG A 158 20.78 -0.56 5.45
C ARG A 158 22.16 0.13 5.33
N PRO A 159 23.26 -0.35 5.93
CA PRO A 159 24.57 0.28 5.80
C PRO A 159 25.15 0.26 4.39
N LEU A 160 24.67 -0.63 3.52
CA LEU A 160 25.09 -0.69 2.12
C LEU A 160 24.43 0.39 1.26
N LEU A 161 23.27 0.92 1.71
CA LEU A 161 22.43 1.85 0.96
C LEU A 161 22.46 3.27 1.55
N HIS A 162 22.41 3.36 2.89
CA HIS A 162 22.23 4.64 3.59
C HIS A 162 23.46 5.52 3.49
N GLN A 163 23.26 6.77 3.05
CA GLN A 163 24.27 7.79 2.80
C GLN A 163 25.33 7.34 1.78
N ARG A 164 24.86 6.68 0.71
CA ARG A 164 25.68 6.19 -0.40
C ARG A 164 25.25 6.83 -1.73
N MET A 165 26.16 6.79 -2.70
CA MET A 165 25.85 6.93 -4.11
C MET A 165 25.39 5.55 -4.61
N LEU A 166 24.10 5.40 -4.96
CA LEU A 166 23.55 4.09 -5.33
C LEU A 166 24.19 3.52 -6.60
N ASN A 167 24.55 4.37 -7.56
CA ASN A 167 25.19 3.97 -8.81
C ASN A 167 26.54 3.27 -8.62
N ASP A 168 27.19 3.45 -7.47
CA ASP A 168 28.48 2.79 -7.14
C ASP A 168 28.29 1.38 -6.56
N ILE A 169 27.02 0.97 -6.32
CA ILE A 169 26.71 -0.34 -5.76
C ILE A 169 26.49 -1.33 -6.89
N PRO A 170 27.22 -2.48 -6.91
CA PRO A 170 27.04 -3.48 -7.95
C PRO A 170 25.59 -3.96 -8.07
N GLY A 171 25.02 -3.86 -9.28
CA GLY A 171 23.64 -4.18 -9.60
C GLY A 171 22.63 -3.04 -9.37
N LEU A 172 23.12 -1.83 -9.02
CA LEU A 172 22.36 -0.59 -8.92
C LEU A 172 22.95 0.51 -9.84
N GLU A 173 23.54 0.15 -10.96
CA GLU A 173 24.14 1.09 -11.91
C GLU A 173 23.10 2.05 -12.52
N ASN A 174 21.82 1.62 -12.58
CA ASN A 174 20.68 2.45 -12.99
C ASN A 174 19.56 2.31 -11.94
N PRO A 175 19.64 3.00 -10.80
CA PRO A 175 18.86 2.72 -9.59
C PRO A 175 17.46 3.37 -9.60
N THR A 176 16.58 2.86 -10.46
CA THR A 176 15.14 3.12 -10.38
C THR A 176 14.52 2.41 -9.16
N SER A 177 13.33 2.80 -8.73
CA SER A 177 12.64 2.10 -7.63
C SER A 177 12.44 0.61 -7.92
N GLU A 178 12.23 0.25 -9.19
CA GLU A 178 12.08 -1.14 -9.64
C GLU A 178 13.39 -1.91 -9.52
N VAL A 179 14.48 -1.33 -9.99
CA VAL A 179 15.82 -1.96 -9.90
C VAL A 179 16.23 -2.11 -8.43
N ILE A 180 15.97 -1.11 -7.59
CA ILE A 180 16.25 -1.17 -6.15
C ILE A 180 15.40 -2.27 -5.49
N SER A 181 14.09 -2.37 -5.79
CA SER A 181 13.23 -3.40 -5.19
C SER A 181 13.66 -4.81 -5.60
N ALA A 182 14.07 -5.02 -6.85
CA ALA A 182 14.61 -6.31 -7.32
C ALA A 182 16.00 -6.60 -6.72
N TRP A 183 16.83 -5.59 -6.53
CA TRP A 183 18.13 -5.76 -5.86
C TRP A 183 17.96 -6.19 -4.41
N LEU A 184 17.08 -5.52 -3.65
CA LEU A 184 16.73 -5.90 -2.28
C LEU A 184 16.19 -7.33 -2.20
N TRP A 185 15.32 -7.72 -3.13
CA TRP A 185 14.82 -9.08 -3.22
C TRP A 185 15.96 -10.09 -3.36
N ARG A 186 16.88 -9.88 -4.30
CA ARG A 186 18.04 -10.78 -4.53
C ARG A 186 18.94 -10.90 -3.30
N GLN A 187 19.11 -9.81 -2.52
CA GLN A 187 19.92 -9.84 -1.29
C GLN A 187 19.25 -10.63 -0.16
N LEU A 188 17.93 -10.82 -0.19
CA LEU A 188 17.15 -11.36 0.93
C LEU A 188 16.48 -12.70 0.64
N ALA A 189 16.31 -13.11 -0.63
CA ALA A 189 15.52 -14.27 -1.02
C ALA A 189 16.07 -15.60 -0.47
N ASP A 190 17.37 -15.70 -0.19
CA ASP A 190 18.00 -16.89 0.40
C ASP A 190 17.83 -16.97 1.93
N VAL A 191 17.43 -15.87 2.59
CA VAL A 191 17.33 -15.79 4.06
C VAL A 191 15.92 -15.50 4.56
N LEU A 192 15.02 -15.03 3.71
CA LEU A 192 13.63 -14.73 4.03
C LEU A 192 12.68 -15.35 3.01
N ALA A 193 11.58 -15.92 3.46
CA ALA A 193 10.46 -16.32 2.60
C ALA A 193 9.64 -15.06 2.20
N LEU A 194 10.22 -14.26 1.30
CA LEU A 194 9.64 -12.99 0.85
C LEU A 194 8.35 -13.23 0.05
N ASP A 195 7.35 -12.41 0.30
CA ASP A 195 6.16 -12.27 -0.54
C ASP A 195 6.35 -11.11 -1.53
N HIS A 196 6.79 -9.95 -1.03
CA HIS A 196 7.14 -8.82 -1.86
C HIS A 196 8.05 -7.81 -1.15
N VAL A 197 8.73 -7.00 -1.95
CA VAL A 197 9.50 -5.83 -1.51
C VAL A 197 8.89 -4.60 -2.16
N ILE A 198 8.68 -3.55 -1.37
CA ILE A 198 8.22 -2.24 -1.85
C ILE A 198 9.34 -1.23 -1.68
N VAL A 199 9.56 -0.40 -2.70
CA VAL A 199 10.42 0.79 -2.64
C VAL A 199 9.62 2.02 -3.03
N ARG A 200 9.61 3.05 -2.17
CA ARG A 200 8.99 4.34 -2.42
C ARG A 200 10.06 5.40 -2.58
N GLU A 201 10.06 6.09 -3.69
CA GLU A 201 10.90 7.27 -3.94
C GLU A 201 10.26 8.55 -3.43
N THR A 202 8.93 8.61 -3.48
CA THR A 202 8.14 9.75 -3.03
C THR A 202 6.88 9.27 -2.32
N ALA A 203 6.20 10.18 -1.63
CA ALA A 203 4.90 9.87 -1.01
C ALA A 203 3.84 9.38 -2.02
N THR A 204 4.01 9.68 -3.31
CA THR A 204 3.00 9.43 -4.35
C THR A 204 3.40 8.37 -5.38
N ALA A 205 4.61 7.85 -5.32
CA ALA A 205 5.12 6.90 -6.31
C ALA A 205 6.04 5.85 -5.68
N GLY A 206 6.06 4.68 -6.25
CA GLY A 206 6.93 3.59 -5.83
C GLY A 206 6.74 2.34 -6.67
N SER A 207 7.54 1.33 -6.35
CA SER A 207 7.55 0.02 -7.00
C SER A 207 7.36 -1.10 -5.96
N GLN A 208 6.73 -2.17 -6.37
CA GLN A 208 6.63 -3.44 -5.67
C GLN A 208 7.18 -4.54 -6.56
N PHE A 209 8.01 -5.41 -6.01
CA PHE A 209 8.54 -6.60 -6.68
C PHE A 209 8.23 -7.86 -5.85
N ASN A 210 7.74 -8.92 -6.49
CA ASN A 210 7.38 -10.19 -5.85
C ASN A 210 8.27 -11.36 -6.29
N GLY A 211 9.47 -11.08 -6.81
CA GLY A 211 10.38 -12.08 -7.35
C GLY A 211 10.19 -12.38 -8.84
N HIS A 212 9.06 -11.99 -9.43
CA HIS A 212 8.70 -12.30 -10.83
C HIS A 212 8.26 -11.08 -11.62
N THR A 213 7.41 -10.25 -11.02
CA THR A 213 6.79 -9.10 -11.70
C THR A 213 6.95 -7.83 -10.90
N HIS A 214 7.11 -6.73 -11.62
CA HIS A 214 7.06 -5.39 -11.04
C HIS A 214 5.65 -4.82 -11.13
N ARG A 215 5.26 -4.13 -10.09
CA ARG A 215 4.08 -3.29 -10.06
C ARG A 215 4.48 -1.91 -9.55
N ILE A 216 4.31 -0.90 -10.37
CA ILE A 216 4.51 0.49 -9.97
C ILE A 216 3.19 1.16 -9.68
N TRP A 217 3.22 2.27 -8.99
CA TRP A 217 2.03 3.11 -8.83
C TRP A 217 2.36 4.59 -8.83
N LYS A 218 1.36 5.37 -9.27
CA LYS A 218 1.34 6.82 -9.14
C LYS A 218 0.03 7.25 -8.50
N THR A 219 0.12 8.05 -7.44
CA THR A 219 -1.04 8.61 -6.72
C THR A 219 -1.19 10.08 -7.08
N GLN A 220 -2.43 10.51 -7.32
CA GLN A 220 -2.83 11.90 -7.47
C GLN A 220 -3.97 12.20 -6.51
N ARG A 221 -4.04 13.42 -5.99
CA ARG A 221 -5.13 13.91 -5.15
C ARG A 221 -5.94 14.92 -5.93
N PHE A 222 -7.24 14.92 -5.71
CA PHE A 222 -8.16 15.90 -6.26
C PHE A 222 -9.29 16.18 -5.25
N GLU A 223 -9.86 17.37 -5.36
CA GLU A 223 -10.96 17.84 -4.54
C GLU A 223 -12.24 17.82 -5.38
N ALA A 224 -13.32 17.20 -4.87
CA ALA A 224 -14.55 17.11 -5.63
C ALA A 224 -15.78 17.17 -4.74
N ALA A 225 -16.89 17.66 -5.31
CA ALA A 225 -18.19 17.66 -4.69
C ALA A 225 -18.95 16.38 -5.07
N THR A 226 -19.57 15.75 -4.08
CA THR A 226 -20.35 14.51 -4.26
C THR A 226 -21.80 14.79 -3.85
N PRO A 227 -22.81 14.37 -4.63
CA PRO A 227 -24.21 14.47 -4.20
C PRO A 227 -24.44 13.73 -2.89
N PHE A 228 -25.08 14.37 -1.96
CA PHE A 228 -25.34 13.83 -0.63
C PHE A 228 -26.74 13.22 -0.52
N ASP A 229 -27.72 13.84 -1.19
CA ASP A 229 -29.12 13.38 -1.17
C ASP A 229 -29.90 13.78 -2.43
N ALA A 230 -31.14 13.29 -2.50
CA ALA A 230 -32.05 13.60 -3.60
C ALA A 230 -32.52 15.07 -3.65
N HIS A 231 -32.20 15.89 -2.65
CA HIS A 231 -32.55 17.32 -2.59
C HIS A 231 -31.48 18.23 -3.21
N GLY A 232 -30.47 17.65 -3.85
CA GLY A 232 -29.39 18.41 -4.52
C GLY A 232 -28.38 19.01 -3.56
N ARG A 233 -28.26 18.50 -2.34
CA ARG A 233 -27.17 18.88 -1.41
C ARG A 233 -25.90 18.13 -1.77
N TYR A 234 -24.77 18.80 -1.61
CA TYR A 234 -23.44 18.25 -1.87
C TYR A 234 -22.63 18.16 -0.58
N THR A 235 -21.76 17.16 -0.52
CA THR A 235 -20.65 17.09 0.41
C THR A 235 -19.34 17.15 -0.39
N GLY A 236 -18.22 17.52 0.24
CA GLY A 236 -16.91 17.59 -0.39
C GLY A 236 -15.94 16.57 0.18
N HIS A 237 -15.07 16.03 -0.66
CA HIS A 237 -14.01 15.12 -0.27
C HIS A 237 -12.69 15.42 -0.99
N SER A 238 -11.58 15.17 -0.28
CA SER A 238 -10.24 15.10 -0.84
C SER A 238 -9.95 13.67 -1.25
N TYR A 239 -10.17 13.36 -2.51
CA TYR A 239 -9.93 12.03 -3.04
C TYR A 239 -8.45 11.77 -3.30
N SER A 240 -8.05 10.52 -3.14
CA SER A 240 -6.75 10.01 -3.55
C SER A 240 -6.96 8.91 -4.58
N LEU A 241 -6.54 9.14 -5.83
CA LEU A 241 -6.60 8.17 -6.91
C LEU A 241 -5.20 7.63 -7.18
N ARG A 242 -5.06 6.31 -7.17
CA ARG A 242 -3.80 5.62 -7.44
C ARG A 242 -3.95 4.69 -8.64
N LEU A 243 -3.13 4.92 -9.63
CA LEU A 243 -2.97 4.01 -10.77
C LEU A 243 -1.86 3.02 -10.47
N HIS A 244 -2.13 1.73 -10.68
CA HIS A 244 -1.14 0.67 -10.61
C HIS A 244 -0.90 0.12 -12.01
N LEU A 245 0.38 0.06 -12.39
CA LEU A 245 0.81 -0.51 -13.65
C LEU A 245 1.70 -1.71 -13.36
N SER A 246 1.59 -2.76 -14.16
CA SER A 246 2.42 -3.97 -14.07
C SER A 246 2.89 -4.35 -15.45
N GLY A 247 4.15 -4.74 -15.56
CA GLY A 247 4.76 -5.10 -16.84
C GLY A 247 6.19 -5.56 -16.66
N GLN A 248 6.82 -5.87 -17.79
CA GLN A 248 8.25 -6.11 -17.85
C GLN A 248 8.99 -4.78 -17.76
N LEU A 249 10.19 -4.81 -17.20
CA LEU A 249 11.07 -3.64 -17.23
C LEU A 249 11.57 -3.42 -18.66
N ASP A 250 11.62 -2.16 -19.06
CA ASP A 250 12.46 -1.77 -20.20
C ASP A 250 13.92 -2.10 -19.87
N GLU A 251 14.60 -2.83 -20.76
CA GLU A 251 15.95 -3.33 -20.51
C GLU A 251 17.01 -2.21 -20.39
N VAL A 252 16.75 -1.06 -21.00
CA VAL A 252 17.66 0.09 -20.98
C VAL A 252 17.32 1.03 -19.83
N MET A 253 16.04 1.43 -19.74
CA MET A 253 15.57 2.40 -18.76
C MET A 253 15.45 1.83 -17.35
N GLY A 254 15.20 0.52 -17.21
CA GLY A 254 15.06 -0.16 -15.92
C GLY A 254 13.76 0.18 -15.17
N TRP A 255 12.73 0.61 -15.87
CA TRP A 255 11.38 0.86 -15.31
C TRP A 255 10.27 0.18 -16.12
N VAL A 256 9.11 0.00 -15.52
CA VAL A 256 7.89 -0.44 -16.22
C VAL A 256 7.35 0.71 -17.08
N GLN A 257 7.30 1.91 -16.51
CA GLN A 257 6.85 3.14 -17.18
C GLN A 257 7.38 4.34 -16.40
N ASP A 258 7.76 5.42 -17.10
CA ASP A 258 8.10 6.69 -16.46
C ASP A 258 6.90 7.28 -15.69
N PHE A 259 7.10 7.71 -14.45
CA PHE A 259 6.03 8.29 -13.62
C PHE A 259 5.51 9.62 -14.15
N GLY A 260 6.30 10.36 -14.89
CA GLY A 260 5.91 11.60 -15.57
C GLY A 260 4.97 11.32 -16.73
N ASP A 261 5.23 10.26 -17.49
CA ASP A 261 4.37 9.82 -18.58
C ASP A 261 3.02 9.31 -18.08
N VAL A 262 3.02 8.51 -17.00
CA VAL A 262 1.78 8.08 -16.32
C VAL A 262 0.95 9.29 -15.90
N LYS A 263 1.58 10.28 -15.27
CA LYS A 263 0.92 11.53 -14.88
C LYS A 263 0.37 12.29 -16.09
N THR A 264 1.12 12.37 -17.16
CA THR A 264 0.73 13.08 -18.39
C THR A 264 -0.46 12.43 -19.06
N ARG A 265 -0.48 11.10 -19.16
CA ARG A 265 -1.62 10.33 -19.71
C ARG A 265 -2.89 10.52 -18.88
N PHE A 266 -2.78 10.59 -17.56
CA PHE A 266 -3.93 10.75 -16.68
C PHE A 266 -4.41 12.22 -16.57
N LYS A 267 -3.57 13.20 -16.86
CA LYS A 267 -3.87 14.61 -16.69
C LYS A 267 -5.20 15.09 -17.30
N PRO A 268 -5.58 14.73 -18.54
CA PRO A 268 -6.84 15.18 -19.12
C PRO A 268 -8.09 14.65 -18.39
N PHE A 269 -8.00 13.46 -17.80
CA PHE A 269 -9.09 12.86 -17.04
C PHE A 269 -9.12 13.40 -15.62
N TYR A 270 -7.96 13.58 -15.01
CA TYR A 270 -7.83 14.22 -13.71
C TYR A 270 -8.49 15.61 -13.68
N GLN A 271 -8.32 16.42 -14.73
CA GLN A 271 -8.91 17.76 -14.85
C GLN A 271 -10.44 17.74 -14.93
N GLN A 272 -11.07 16.60 -15.26
CA GLN A 272 -12.52 16.44 -15.24
C GLN A 272 -13.06 16.12 -13.84
N LEU A 273 -12.21 15.61 -12.95
CA LEU A 273 -12.57 15.26 -11.57
C LEU A 273 -12.28 16.40 -10.59
N ASP A 274 -11.16 17.10 -10.81
CA ASP A 274 -10.63 18.07 -9.85
C ASP A 274 -11.46 19.36 -9.84
N HIS A 275 -11.92 19.75 -8.64
CA HIS A 275 -12.79 20.90 -8.41
C HIS A 275 -14.11 20.87 -9.19
N TYR A 276 -14.70 19.68 -9.36
CA TYR A 276 -15.91 19.47 -10.14
C TYR A 276 -16.96 18.65 -9.37
N PRO A 277 -18.28 18.87 -9.60
CA PRO A 277 -19.33 17.99 -9.09
C PRO A 277 -19.28 16.64 -9.82
N LEU A 278 -19.09 15.55 -9.06
CA LEU A 278 -18.86 14.21 -9.63
C LEU A 278 -20.05 13.66 -10.44
N ASP A 279 -21.27 14.04 -10.10
CA ASP A 279 -22.50 13.69 -10.83
C ASP A 279 -22.64 14.40 -12.21
N GLN A 280 -21.80 15.39 -12.47
CA GLN A 280 -21.74 16.13 -13.73
C GLN A 280 -20.53 15.71 -14.59
N VAL A 281 -19.71 14.76 -14.13
CA VAL A 281 -18.56 14.24 -14.88
C VAL A 281 -19.06 13.29 -15.97
N ASP A 282 -18.72 13.60 -17.24
CA ASP A 282 -19.15 12.81 -18.38
C ASP A 282 -18.69 11.35 -18.29
N GLY A 283 -19.67 10.45 -18.41
CA GLY A 283 -19.47 9.00 -18.33
C GLY A 283 -19.22 8.45 -16.92
N LEU A 284 -19.27 9.27 -15.86
CA LEU A 284 -19.21 8.79 -14.48
C LEU A 284 -20.63 8.46 -14.00
N SER A 285 -20.98 7.17 -13.99
CA SER A 285 -22.34 6.70 -13.68
C SER A 285 -22.69 6.78 -12.20
N VAL A 286 -21.71 6.65 -11.30
CA VAL A 286 -21.90 6.68 -9.84
C VAL A 286 -20.81 7.54 -9.20
N ALA A 287 -21.23 8.59 -8.49
CA ALA A 287 -20.34 9.57 -7.85
C ALA A 287 -19.80 9.06 -6.50
N ASN A 288 -19.05 7.96 -6.52
CA ASN A 288 -18.37 7.38 -5.35
C ASN A 288 -17.02 6.75 -5.74
N CYS A 289 -16.27 6.24 -4.75
CA CYS A 289 -14.94 5.66 -5.00
C CYS A 289 -14.98 4.52 -6.03
N ALA A 290 -15.99 3.66 -6.01
CA ALA A 290 -16.13 2.55 -6.96
C ALA A 290 -16.38 3.05 -8.39
N GLY A 291 -17.34 3.98 -8.57
CA GLY A 291 -17.62 4.57 -9.86
C GLY A 291 -16.44 5.33 -10.44
N ILE A 292 -15.73 6.11 -9.62
CA ILE A 292 -14.51 6.82 -10.05
C ILE A 292 -13.42 5.83 -10.47
N ALA A 293 -13.22 4.73 -9.73
CA ALA A 293 -12.21 3.74 -10.08
C ALA A 293 -12.51 3.04 -11.41
N GLN A 294 -13.76 2.66 -11.63
CA GLN A 294 -14.24 2.06 -12.91
C GLN A 294 -14.15 3.04 -14.06
N TRP A 295 -14.59 4.29 -13.85
CA TRP A 295 -14.52 5.35 -14.84
C TRP A 295 -13.08 5.64 -15.28
N ALA A 296 -12.15 5.77 -14.33
CA ALA A 296 -10.74 6.01 -14.61
C ALA A 296 -10.12 4.83 -15.38
N ALA A 297 -10.43 3.60 -15.00
CA ALA A 297 -9.99 2.40 -15.72
C ALA A 297 -10.52 2.39 -17.18
N ALA A 298 -11.78 2.75 -17.40
CA ALA A 298 -12.37 2.83 -18.74
C ALA A 298 -11.70 3.92 -19.60
N LYS A 299 -11.41 5.10 -19.02
CA LYS A 299 -10.70 6.19 -19.73
C LYS A 299 -9.25 5.82 -20.07
N LEU A 300 -8.65 4.88 -19.36
CA LEU A 300 -7.28 4.38 -19.54
C LEU A 300 -7.24 2.99 -20.20
N ALA A 301 -8.30 2.53 -20.86
CA ALA A 301 -8.39 1.20 -21.48
C ALA A 301 -7.28 0.92 -22.52
N ASN A 302 -6.68 1.96 -23.12
CA ASN A 302 -5.56 1.85 -24.04
C ASN A 302 -4.18 1.82 -23.34
N THR A 303 -4.13 1.58 -22.03
CA THR A 303 -2.90 1.43 -21.25
C THR A 303 -2.77 -0.03 -20.84
N PRO A 304 -2.06 -0.87 -21.63
CA PRO A 304 -2.04 -2.33 -21.40
C PRO A 304 -1.39 -2.72 -20.07
N GLU A 305 -0.52 -1.86 -19.53
CA GLU A 305 0.14 -2.08 -18.25
C GLU A 305 -0.78 -1.78 -17.05
N LEU A 306 -1.91 -1.07 -17.24
CA LEU A 306 -2.82 -0.74 -16.15
C LEU A 306 -3.45 -2.01 -15.59
N CYS A 307 -3.13 -2.34 -14.34
CA CYS A 307 -3.63 -3.54 -13.68
C CYS A 307 -4.63 -3.26 -12.55
N ARG A 308 -4.63 -2.04 -11.99
CA ARG A 308 -5.57 -1.67 -10.92
C ARG A 308 -5.68 -0.16 -10.75
N VAL A 309 -6.88 0.29 -10.37
CA VAL A 309 -7.17 1.67 -9.94
C VAL A 309 -7.72 1.63 -8.52
N ASP A 310 -7.06 2.33 -7.60
CA ASP A 310 -7.57 2.51 -6.23
C ASP A 310 -8.04 3.94 -6.06
N VAL A 311 -9.20 4.12 -5.45
CA VAL A 311 -9.74 5.45 -5.09
C VAL A 311 -10.12 5.45 -3.62
N TYR A 312 -9.61 6.41 -2.88
CA TYR A 312 -9.87 6.58 -1.46
C TYR A 312 -10.45 7.97 -1.19
N GLN A 313 -11.50 8.04 -0.40
CA GLN A 313 -12.07 9.30 0.13
C GLN A 313 -11.48 9.68 1.48
N ARG A 314 -10.91 8.72 2.20
CA ARG A 314 -10.14 8.87 3.44
C ARG A 314 -9.00 7.86 3.45
N PRO A 315 -7.96 8.04 4.27
CA PRO A 315 -6.90 7.03 4.40
C PRO A 315 -7.48 5.65 4.74
N GLY A 316 -7.29 4.68 3.82
CA GLY A 316 -7.76 3.30 3.98
C GLY A 316 -9.26 3.06 3.74
N GLU A 317 -10.05 4.09 3.39
CA GLU A 317 -11.49 3.97 3.08
C GLU A 317 -11.75 4.29 1.61
N GLY A 318 -12.14 3.30 0.82
CA GLY A 318 -12.32 3.49 -0.60
C GLY A 318 -12.63 2.20 -1.37
N SER A 319 -12.31 2.21 -2.65
CA SER A 319 -12.56 1.09 -3.56
C SER A 319 -11.36 0.83 -4.47
N LEU A 320 -11.17 -0.43 -4.82
CA LEU A 320 -10.09 -0.93 -5.65
C LEU A 320 -10.70 -1.67 -6.83
N PHE A 321 -10.41 -1.23 -8.04
CA PHE A 321 -10.87 -1.86 -9.27
C PHE A 321 -9.69 -2.49 -10.01
N SER A 322 -9.67 -3.83 -10.09
CA SER A 322 -8.68 -4.58 -10.87
C SER A 322 -9.09 -4.60 -12.33
N VAL A 323 -8.14 -4.26 -13.21
CA VAL A 323 -8.31 -4.36 -14.66
C VAL A 323 -7.84 -5.75 -15.06
N GLU A 324 -8.69 -6.52 -15.71
CA GLU A 324 -8.29 -7.81 -16.27
C GLU A 324 -7.30 -7.58 -17.41
N ALA A 325 -6.23 -8.37 -17.44
CA ALA A 325 -5.34 -8.38 -18.59
C ALA A 325 -6.13 -8.85 -19.81
N ALA A 326 -6.12 -8.05 -20.87
CA ALA A 326 -6.79 -8.38 -22.14
C ALA A 326 -6.16 -9.59 -22.82
#